data_d9f875876b7587cc98c086d71b1f8e39
#
_entry.id   d9f875876b7587cc98c086d71b1f8e39
#
_cell.length_a   1.000
_cell.length_b   1.000
_cell.length_c   1.000
_cell.angle_alpha   90.00
_cell.angle_beta   90.00
_cell.angle_gamma   90.00
#
_symmetry.space_group_name_H-M   'P 1'
#
loop_
_entity.id
_entity.type
_entity.pdbx_description
1 polymer ?
#
loop_
_entity_poly.entity_id
_entity_poly.type
_entity_poly.pdbx_seq_one_letter_code
_entity_poly.pdbx_strand_id
1 'polypeptide(L)'
;MTTSMPSAPVTTVAPTLLREVAVPVQVVRAQDAMSDVEVLFRAPRLDAVAVHDAAQGRVGLLTRHRYTEVMTGRLGYGRAVMTRREVGQVADWDALVLDPSTTVVDAARTAMARDAARRHDDVLVPGPSWSAASTADLVSALTAALADRAARDPLTGLLTRAHLLATMTRWAAEAVAGTRRRLLLVGLDVVAMADLNASAGFAAGDEVLRGVAARLRGTMPNGSVVARLDGDAFAVLVLLPAVYDDRAVELTSALRDRAVEACAGVGPRVRAATSASLAGWADPDLLLMEVERGLRSTPHGSPPATGQLPARGH
;
A
#
# COMPACT_ATOMS: atom_id res chain seq x y z
N MET A 1 38.67 19.08 -5.82
CA MET A 1 37.68 18.48 -6.75
C MET A 1 36.74 17.63 -5.87
N THR A 2 35.65 18.21 -5.48
CA THR A 2 34.64 17.57 -4.62
C THR A 2 33.69 16.80 -5.52
N THR A 3 33.84 15.48 -5.56
CA THR A 3 32.92 14.61 -6.31
C THR A 3 31.62 14.49 -5.53
N SER A 4 30.60 15.22 -5.98
CA SER A 4 29.22 15.08 -5.49
C SER A 4 28.73 13.68 -5.82
N MET A 5 28.49 12.84 -4.81
CA MET A 5 27.80 11.56 -4.99
C MET A 5 26.32 11.80 -5.36
N PRO A 6 25.79 11.10 -6.35
CA PRO A 6 24.40 11.24 -6.71
C PRO A 6 23.52 10.74 -5.55
N SER A 7 22.63 11.59 -5.08
CA SER A 7 21.57 11.24 -4.13
C SER A 7 20.75 10.08 -4.70
N ALA A 8 20.73 8.95 -4.01
CA ALA A 8 19.89 7.83 -4.40
C ALA A 8 18.42 8.28 -4.37
N PRO A 9 17.61 7.98 -5.40
CA PRO A 9 16.22 8.41 -5.43
C PRO A 9 15.49 7.76 -4.25
N VAL A 10 14.84 8.60 -3.45
CA VAL A 10 13.83 8.15 -2.50
C VAL A 10 12.80 7.39 -3.33
N THR A 11 12.65 6.09 -3.11
CA THR A 11 11.65 5.29 -3.79
C THR A 11 10.28 5.72 -3.27
N THR A 12 9.78 6.82 -3.78
CA THR A 12 8.39 7.22 -3.61
C THR A 12 7.57 6.17 -4.33
N VAL A 13 6.71 5.46 -3.60
CA VAL A 13 5.71 4.59 -4.22
C VAL A 13 4.96 5.45 -5.22
N ALA A 14 4.97 5.05 -6.49
CA ALA A 14 4.26 5.80 -7.54
C ALA A 14 2.78 5.87 -7.16
N PRO A 15 2.14 7.04 -7.29
CA PRO A 15 0.72 7.17 -6.97
C PRO A 15 -0.09 6.27 -7.90
N THR A 16 -1.08 5.56 -7.36
CA THR A 16 -2.04 4.79 -8.16
C THR A 16 -2.78 5.74 -9.09
N LEU A 17 -2.75 5.45 -10.39
CA LEU A 17 -3.35 6.28 -11.42
C LEU A 17 -4.76 5.81 -11.77
N LEU A 18 -5.58 6.71 -12.26
CA LEU A 18 -6.98 6.44 -12.61
C LEU A 18 -7.11 5.29 -13.62
N ARG A 19 -6.20 5.20 -14.61
CA ARG A 19 -6.17 4.10 -15.59
C ARG A 19 -5.97 2.70 -14.97
N GLU A 20 -5.45 2.62 -13.75
CA GLU A 20 -5.20 1.34 -13.06
C GLU A 20 -6.45 0.82 -12.35
N VAL A 21 -7.43 1.69 -12.13
CA VAL A 21 -8.68 1.39 -11.43
C VAL A 21 -9.85 1.36 -12.41
N ALA A 22 -9.79 2.17 -13.48
CA ALA A 22 -10.85 2.24 -14.48
C ALA A 22 -10.97 0.94 -15.28
N VAL A 23 -12.19 0.50 -15.50
CA VAL A 23 -12.53 -0.69 -16.29
C VAL A 23 -13.19 -0.30 -17.61
N PRO A 24 -13.04 -1.08 -18.70
CA PRO A 24 -13.71 -0.80 -19.96
C PRO A 24 -15.23 -0.65 -19.79
N VAL A 25 -15.80 0.42 -20.37
CA VAL A 25 -17.23 0.69 -20.33
C VAL A 25 -17.85 0.45 -21.69
N GLN A 26 -19.09 -0.04 -21.71
CA GLN A 26 -19.86 -0.17 -22.94
C GLN A 26 -20.19 1.21 -23.50
N VAL A 27 -19.98 1.38 -24.82
CA VAL A 27 -20.29 2.63 -25.51
C VAL A 27 -21.52 2.43 -26.38
N VAL A 28 -22.52 3.31 -26.23
CA VAL A 28 -23.72 3.37 -27.05
C VAL A 28 -23.75 4.70 -27.80
N ARG A 29 -24.48 4.78 -28.92
CA ARG A 29 -24.62 6.03 -29.65
C ARG A 29 -25.75 6.86 -29.05
N ALA A 30 -25.65 8.17 -29.15
CA ALA A 30 -26.70 9.07 -28.68
C ALA A 30 -28.05 8.81 -29.35
N GLN A 31 -28.04 8.32 -30.63
CA GLN A 31 -29.22 8.04 -31.43
C GLN A 31 -29.81 6.63 -31.21
N ASP A 32 -29.11 5.76 -30.45
CA ASP A 32 -29.62 4.43 -30.13
C ASP A 32 -30.89 4.55 -29.27
N ALA A 33 -31.79 3.60 -29.37
CA ALA A 33 -33.03 3.63 -28.60
C ALA A 33 -32.79 3.17 -27.15
N MET A 34 -33.56 3.71 -26.21
CA MET A 34 -33.52 3.30 -24.79
C MET A 34 -33.83 1.80 -24.63
N SER A 35 -34.55 1.16 -25.56
CA SER A 35 -34.76 -0.29 -25.61
C SER A 35 -33.46 -1.07 -25.75
N ASP A 36 -32.50 -0.55 -26.49
CA ASP A 36 -31.23 -1.24 -26.74
C ASP A 36 -30.36 -1.23 -25.48
N VAL A 37 -30.40 -0.12 -24.75
CA VAL A 37 -29.75 -0.01 -23.46
C VAL A 37 -30.43 -0.89 -22.38
N GLU A 38 -31.74 -1.11 -22.48
CA GLU A 38 -32.45 -2.05 -21.60
C GLU A 38 -31.83 -3.46 -21.68
N VAL A 39 -31.45 -3.91 -22.85
CA VAL A 39 -30.82 -5.20 -23.08
C VAL A 39 -29.45 -5.26 -22.36
N LEU A 40 -28.69 -4.18 -22.46
CA LEU A 40 -27.37 -4.09 -21.79
C LEU A 40 -27.51 -4.10 -20.28
N PHE A 41 -28.44 -3.35 -19.72
CA PHE A 41 -28.68 -3.28 -18.27
C PHE A 41 -29.34 -4.54 -17.67
N ARG A 42 -29.68 -5.55 -18.47
CA ARG A 42 -30.01 -6.89 -17.94
C ARG A 42 -28.79 -7.58 -17.33
N ALA A 43 -27.58 -7.20 -17.74
CA ALA A 43 -26.35 -7.69 -17.13
C ALA A 43 -26.21 -7.11 -15.69
N PRO A 44 -26.18 -7.94 -14.62
CA PRO A 44 -26.26 -7.45 -13.23
C PRO A 44 -25.11 -6.54 -12.80
N ARG A 45 -23.97 -6.64 -13.48
CA ARG A 45 -22.74 -5.91 -13.14
C ARG A 45 -22.51 -4.66 -13.99
N LEU A 46 -23.42 -4.33 -14.91
CA LEU A 46 -23.29 -3.13 -15.73
C LEU A 46 -24.07 -1.99 -15.08
N ASP A 47 -23.39 -1.07 -14.43
CA ASP A 47 -24.00 0.03 -13.69
C ASP A 47 -24.08 1.32 -14.51
N ALA A 48 -23.27 1.44 -15.57
CA ALA A 48 -23.28 2.59 -16.45
C ALA A 48 -22.88 2.22 -17.90
N VAL A 49 -23.28 3.05 -18.84
CA VAL A 49 -22.81 3.04 -20.24
C VAL A 49 -22.33 4.44 -20.62
N ALA A 50 -21.28 4.52 -21.41
CA ALA A 50 -20.86 5.77 -22.03
C ALA A 50 -21.73 6.04 -23.27
N VAL A 51 -22.18 7.29 -23.45
CA VAL A 51 -23.03 7.69 -24.55
C VAL A 51 -22.22 8.61 -25.47
N HIS A 52 -21.99 8.17 -26.71
CA HIS A 52 -21.20 8.92 -27.67
C HIS A 52 -22.11 9.65 -28.68
N ASP A 53 -21.96 10.96 -28.74
CA ASP A 53 -22.59 11.81 -29.77
C ASP A 53 -21.52 12.22 -30.79
N ALA A 54 -21.47 11.48 -31.89
CA ALA A 54 -20.52 11.73 -32.97
C ALA A 54 -20.74 13.08 -33.68
N ALA A 55 -22.00 13.57 -33.72
CA ALA A 55 -22.31 14.84 -34.34
C ALA A 55 -21.79 16.05 -33.58
N GLN A 56 -21.75 15.95 -32.26
CA GLN A 56 -21.28 17.01 -31.39
C GLN A 56 -19.89 16.73 -30.80
N GLY A 57 -19.29 15.57 -31.11
CA GLY A 57 -17.96 15.18 -30.64
C GLY A 57 -17.85 15.08 -29.10
N ARG A 58 -18.94 14.72 -28.42
CA ARG A 58 -19.00 14.65 -26.96
C ARG A 58 -19.37 13.26 -26.45
N VAL A 59 -19.01 13.00 -25.21
CA VAL A 59 -19.37 11.76 -24.51
C VAL A 59 -20.08 12.11 -23.21
N GLY A 60 -21.20 11.43 -22.98
CA GLY A 60 -21.99 11.51 -21.76
C GLY A 60 -22.05 10.17 -21.04
N LEU A 61 -22.74 10.14 -19.92
CA LEU A 61 -22.94 8.96 -19.09
C LEU A 61 -24.44 8.67 -18.93
N LEU A 62 -24.81 7.41 -19.03
CA LEU A 62 -26.12 6.94 -18.59
C LEU A 62 -25.94 5.85 -17.55
N THR A 63 -26.24 6.18 -16.29
CA THR A 63 -26.20 5.23 -15.19
C THR A 63 -27.47 4.37 -15.16
N ARG A 64 -27.35 3.15 -14.60
CA ARG A 64 -28.50 2.28 -14.33
C ARG A 64 -29.54 2.98 -13.46
N HIS A 65 -29.12 3.76 -12.48
CA HIS A 65 -30.01 4.52 -11.61
C HIS A 65 -30.86 5.49 -12.43
N ARG A 66 -30.22 6.34 -13.25
CA ARG A 66 -30.92 7.33 -14.10
C ARG A 66 -31.81 6.66 -15.15
N TYR A 67 -31.35 5.56 -15.73
CA TYR A 67 -32.14 4.74 -16.63
C TYR A 67 -33.41 4.25 -15.92
N THR A 68 -33.28 3.67 -14.74
CA THR A 68 -34.41 3.12 -13.96
C THR A 68 -35.38 4.22 -13.56
N GLU A 69 -34.89 5.36 -13.08
CA GLU A 69 -35.72 6.50 -12.69
C GLU A 69 -36.58 7.00 -13.87
N VAL A 70 -36.00 7.15 -15.04
CA VAL A 70 -36.71 7.61 -16.25
C VAL A 70 -37.70 6.55 -16.74
N MET A 71 -37.32 5.27 -16.70
CA MET A 71 -38.18 4.17 -17.19
C MET A 71 -39.35 3.84 -16.24
N THR A 72 -39.20 4.05 -14.95
CA THR A 72 -40.26 3.78 -13.98
C THR A 72 -41.25 4.94 -13.88
N GLY A 73 -40.80 6.19 -14.00
CA GLY A 73 -41.63 7.43 -13.98
C GLY A 73 -42.61 7.49 -12.81
N ARG A 74 -42.94 8.68 -12.32
CA ARG A 74 -43.85 8.85 -11.16
C ARG A 74 -45.27 8.30 -11.36
N LEU A 75 -45.69 7.97 -12.57
CA LEU A 75 -47.07 7.59 -12.92
C LEU A 75 -47.17 6.25 -13.70
N GLY A 76 -46.07 5.46 -13.82
CA GLY A 76 -46.09 4.16 -14.49
C GLY A 76 -46.21 4.20 -16.05
N TYR A 77 -46.47 5.34 -16.63
CA TYR A 77 -46.56 5.50 -18.10
C TYR A 77 -45.21 5.72 -18.80
N GLY A 78 -44.14 5.89 -18.01
CA GLY A 78 -42.78 6.24 -18.48
C GLY A 78 -42.24 5.24 -19.48
N ARG A 79 -42.38 3.95 -19.24
CA ARG A 79 -41.78 2.88 -20.06
C ARG A 79 -42.25 2.93 -21.52
N ALA A 80 -43.56 3.01 -21.76
CA ALA A 80 -44.11 2.98 -23.15
C ALA A 80 -43.64 4.17 -24.02
N VAL A 81 -43.43 5.34 -23.39
CA VAL A 81 -42.98 6.55 -24.07
C VAL A 81 -41.43 6.56 -24.19
N MET A 82 -40.75 6.15 -23.12
CA MET A 82 -39.29 6.24 -23.04
C MET A 82 -38.56 5.16 -23.82
N THR A 83 -39.13 3.98 -24.02
CA THR A 83 -38.52 2.86 -24.77
C THR A 83 -38.04 3.24 -26.17
N ARG A 84 -38.76 4.15 -26.84
CA ARG A 84 -38.47 4.61 -28.22
C ARG A 84 -37.63 5.90 -28.25
N ARG A 85 -37.37 6.53 -27.12
CA ARG A 85 -36.55 7.74 -27.11
C ARG A 85 -35.08 7.41 -27.33
N GLU A 86 -34.38 8.38 -27.92
CA GLU A 86 -32.93 8.30 -28.09
C GLU A 86 -32.22 8.41 -26.73
N VAL A 87 -31.17 7.61 -26.53
CA VAL A 87 -30.33 7.57 -25.32
C VAL A 87 -29.77 8.97 -25.01
N GLY A 88 -29.40 9.72 -26.05
CA GLY A 88 -28.86 11.07 -25.91
C GLY A 88 -29.79 12.09 -25.25
N GLN A 89 -31.11 11.84 -25.24
CA GLN A 89 -32.08 12.71 -24.55
C GLN A 89 -32.11 12.47 -23.03
N VAL A 90 -31.55 11.36 -22.59
CA VAL A 90 -31.56 10.94 -21.18
C VAL A 90 -30.15 10.98 -20.56
N ALA A 91 -29.10 10.86 -21.36
CA ALA A 91 -27.72 10.89 -20.95
C ALA A 91 -27.37 12.15 -20.16
N ASP A 92 -26.48 12.01 -19.20
CA ASP A 92 -25.82 13.13 -18.54
C ASP A 92 -24.63 13.58 -19.40
N TRP A 93 -24.74 14.74 -20.01
CA TRP A 93 -23.71 15.34 -20.85
C TRP A 93 -22.66 16.13 -20.06
N ASP A 94 -22.91 16.37 -18.75
CA ASP A 94 -21.96 16.98 -17.82
C ASP A 94 -21.23 15.90 -17.00
N ALA A 95 -21.17 14.68 -17.52
CA ALA A 95 -20.44 13.59 -16.88
C ALA A 95 -18.98 13.98 -16.65
N LEU A 96 -18.43 13.59 -15.49
CA LEU A 96 -17.04 13.87 -15.18
C LEU A 96 -16.12 13.01 -16.04
N VAL A 97 -15.29 13.67 -16.85
CA VAL A 97 -14.23 13.04 -17.65
C VAL A 97 -12.89 13.46 -17.08
N LEU A 98 -12.04 12.50 -16.73
CA LEU A 98 -10.71 12.74 -16.19
C LEU A 98 -9.63 12.04 -17.01
N ASP A 99 -8.47 12.67 -17.08
CA ASP A 99 -7.29 12.11 -17.75
C ASP A 99 -6.84 10.79 -17.08
N PRO A 100 -6.48 9.74 -17.84
CA PRO A 100 -6.03 8.45 -17.32
C PRO A 100 -4.79 8.53 -16.43
N SER A 101 -4.00 9.60 -16.53
CA SER A 101 -2.84 9.86 -15.67
C SER A 101 -3.18 10.60 -14.36
N THR A 102 -4.45 10.98 -14.16
CA THR A 102 -4.91 11.57 -12.91
C THR A 102 -4.68 10.59 -11.75
N THR A 103 -4.20 11.09 -10.60
CA THR A 103 -4.07 10.23 -9.42
C THR A 103 -5.44 9.83 -8.87
N VAL A 104 -5.55 8.62 -8.32
CA VAL A 104 -6.82 8.18 -7.67
C VAL A 104 -7.25 9.15 -6.56
N VAL A 105 -6.30 9.76 -5.84
CA VAL A 105 -6.59 10.76 -4.79
C VAL A 105 -7.28 11.99 -5.38
N ASP A 106 -6.77 12.52 -6.47
CA ASP A 106 -7.35 13.70 -7.12
C ASP A 106 -8.66 13.38 -7.83
N ALA A 107 -8.75 12.20 -8.46
CA ALA A 107 -9.98 11.70 -9.07
C ALA A 107 -11.09 11.54 -8.02
N ALA A 108 -10.81 10.91 -6.89
CA ALA A 108 -11.76 10.76 -5.79
C ALA A 108 -12.19 12.12 -5.22
N ARG A 109 -11.25 13.06 -5.02
CA ARG A 109 -11.56 14.40 -4.54
C ARG A 109 -12.50 15.13 -5.51
N THR A 110 -12.20 15.09 -6.81
CA THR A 110 -13.01 15.74 -7.85
C THR A 110 -14.39 15.09 -7.95
N ALA A 111 -14.46 13.75 -7.91
CA ALA A 111 -15.73 13.02 -7.94
C ALA A 111 -16.61 13.35 -6.73
N MET A 112 -16.05 13.41 -5.53
CA MET A 112 -16.78 13.71 -4.29
C MET A 112 -17.18 15.18 -4.14
N ALA A 113 -16.53 16.09 -4.83
CA ALA A 113 -16.87 17.51 -4.85
C ALA A 113 -18.11 17.84 -5.73
N ARG A 114 -18.61 16.88 -6.52
CA ARG A 114 -19.81 17.05 -7.35
C ARG A 114 -21.08 17.21 -6.51
N ASP A 115 -22.13 17.70 -7.13
CA ASP A 115 -23.47 17.76 -6.55
C ASP A 115 -23.94 16.37 -6.05
N ALA A 116 -24.80 16.40 -5.02
CA ALA A 116 -25.27 15.16 -4.38
C ALA A 116 -25.91 14.17 -5.40
N ALA A 117 -26.58 14.68 -6.42
CA ALA A 117 -27.21 13.84 -7.46
C ALA A 117 -26.19 13.13 -8.36
N ARG A 118 -24.98 13.67 -8.50
CA ARG A 118 -23.93 13.16 -9.39
C ARG A 118 -22.73 12.57 -8.65
N ARG A 119 -22.68 12.72 -7.35
CA ARG A 119 -21.51 12.31 -6.52
C ARG A 119 -21.20 10.83 -6.64
N HIS A 120 -22.19 10.00 -6.90
CA HIS A 120 -22.07 8.55 -7.00
C HIS A 120 -21.97 8.05 -8.46
N ASP A 121 -22.08 8.94 -9.45
CA ASP A 121 -21.92 8.55 -10.84
C ASP A 121 -20.46 8.21 -11.16
N ASP A 122 -20.27 7.29 -12.09
CA ASP A 122 -18.96 6.89 -12.57
C ASP A 122 -18.20 8.05 -13.22
N VAL A 123 -16.88 7.99 -13.13
CA VAL A 123 -15.96 8.89 -13.80
C VAL A 123 -15.54 8.27 -15.12
N LEU A 124 -15.75 8.97 -16.24
CA LEU A 124 -15.32 8.53 -17.56
C LEU A 124 -13.82 8.81 -17.75
N VAL A 125 -13.14 7.86 -18.38
CA VAL A 125 -11.71 7.90 -18.65
C VAL A 125 -11.48 7.67 -20.14
N PRO A 126 -10.93 8.66 -20.86
CA PRO A 126 -10.62 8.51 -22.28
C PRO A 126 -9.42 7.60 -22.49
N GLY A 127 -9.42 6.87 -23.63
CA GLY A 127 -8.34 5.98 -24.02
C GLY A 127 -8.57 5.43 -25.42
N PRO A 128 -7.85 4.38 -25.82
CA PRO A 128 -8.14 3.67 -27.08
C PRO A 128 -9.57 3.12 -27.12
N SER A 129 -10.11 2.78 -25.97
CA SER A 129 -11.53 2.57 -25.68
C SER A 129 -11.88 3.34 -24.42
N TRP A 130 -13.16 3.75 -24.30
CA TRP A 130 -13.64 4.40 -23.10
C TRP A 130 -13.64 3.44 -21.92
N SER A 131 -13.25 3.95 -20.78
CA SER A 131 -13.29 3.25 -19.50
C SER A 131 -14.08 4.09 -18.48
N ALA A 132 -14.51 3.47 -17.42
CA ALA A 132 -15.17 4.14 -16.30
C ALA A 132 -14.58 3.66 -14.98
N ALA A 133 -14.51 4.55 -14.01
CA ALA A 133 -14.18 4.23 -12.63
C ALA A 133 -15.37 4.58 -11.75
N SER A 134 -15.91 3.59 -11.03
CA SER A 134 -16.99 3.86 -10.09
C SER A 134 -16.47 4.67 -8.89
N THR A 135 -17.34 5.48 -8.31
CA THR A 135 -16.98 6.21 -7.08
C THR A 135 -16.60 5.26 -5.94
N ALA A 136 -17.23 4.07 -5.87
CA ALA A 136 -16.90 3.05 -4.89
C ALA A 136 -15.47 2.50 -5.07
N ASP A 137 -15.06 2.23 -6.31
CA ASP A 137 -13.70 1.79 -6.62
C ASP A 137 -12.67 2.88 -6.34
N LEU A 138 -13.00 4.15 -6.65
CA LEU A 138 -12.14 5.29 -6.32
C LEU A 138 -11.95 5.44 -4.82
N VAL A 139 -13.01 5.31 -4.01
CA VAL A 139 -12.93 5.38 -2.55
C VAL A 139 -12.14 4.20 -1.99
N SER A 140 -12.34 3.00 -2.53
CA SER A 140 -11.60 1.80 -2.13
C SER A 140 -10.11 1.94 -2.45
N ALA A 141 -9.78 2.40 -3.64
CA ALA A 141 -8.39 2.63 -4.05
C ALA A 141 -7.74 3.79 -3.26
N LEU A 142 -8.50 4.85 -2.95
CA LEU A 142 -8.04 5.93 -2.07
C LEU A 142 -7.73 5.41 -0.67
N THR A 143 -8.61 4.59 -0.11
CA THR A 143 -8.41 4.00 1.22
C THR A 143 -7.17 3.11 1.23
N ALA A 144 -6.97 2.28 0.20
CA ALA A 144 -5.79 1.45 0.05
C ALA A 144 -4.50 2.29 -0.08
N ALA A 145 -4.52 3.35 -0.88
CA ALA A 145 -3.38 4.26 -1.05
C ALA A 145 -3.02 5.01 0.24
N LEU A 146 -4.01 5.43 1.02
CA LEU A 146 -3.82 6.07 2.32
C LEU A 146 -3.25 5.07 3.35
N ALA A 147 -3.74 3.84 3.35
CA ALA A 147 -3.24 2.77 4.21
C ALA A 147 -1.77 2.44 3.87
N ASP A 148 -1.41 2.31 2.58
CA ASP A 148 -0.02 2.07 2.15
C ASP A 148 0.89 3.24 2.53
N ARG A 149 0.41 4.48 2.35
CA ARG A 149 1.17 5.66 2.77
C ARG A 149 1.37 5.73 4.29
N ALA A 150 0.35 5.40 5.08
CA ALA A 150 0.44 5.33 6.53
C ALA A 150 1.31 4.17 7.02
N ALA A 151 1.46 3.11 6.21
CA ALA A 151 2.30 1.96 6.50
C ALA A 151 3.80 2.26 6.39
N ARG A 152 4.19 3.38 5.76
CA ARG A 152 5.60 3.70 5.48
C ARG A 152 6.07 4.92 6.24
N ASP A 153 7.32 4.84 6.70
CA ASP A 153 8.04 5.97 7.27
C ASP A 153 8.39 6.99 6.18
N PRO A 154 8.03 8.27 6.34
CA PRO A 154 8.21 9.27 5.28
C PRO A 154 9.67 9.61 4.97
N LEU A 155 10.59 9.41 5.92
CA LEU A 155 12.01 9.70 5.72
C LEU A 155 12.71 8.58 4.95
N THR A 156 12.45 7.33 5.32
CA THR A 156 13.21 6.16 4.85
C THR A 156 12.45 5.32 3.83
N GLY A 157 11.11 5.49 3.74
CA GLY A 157 10.23 4.66 2.91
C GLY A 157 10.13 3.19 3.37
N LEU A 158 10.71 2.84 4.51
CA LEU A 158 10.55 1.53 5.14
C LEU A 158 9.15 1.42 5.76
N LEU A 159 8.75 0.20 6.13
CA LEU A 159 7.51 0.03 6.88
C LEU A 159 7.64 0.68 8.28
N THR A 160 6.51 1.14 8.81
CA THR A 160 6.43 1.65 10.18
C THR A 160 6.37 0.49 11.19
N ARG A 161 6.65 0.79 12.48
CA ARG A 161 6.49 -0.14 13.60
C ARG A 161 5.11 -0.79 13.65
N ALA A 162 4.05 0.01 13.45
CA ALA A 162 2.68 -0.49 13.45
C ALA A 162 2.43 -1.52 12.33
N HIS A 163 2.95 -1.26 11.14
CA HIS A 163 2.79 -2.17 10.01
C HIS A 163 3.65 -3.44 10.14
N LEU A 164 4.85 -3.31 10.74
CA LEU A 164 5.67 -4.47 11.11
C LEU A 164 4.91 -5.40 12.06
N LEU A 165 4.32 -4.85 13.13
CA LEU A 165 3.56 -5.62 14.12
C LEU A 165 2.34 -6.31 13.49
N ALA A 166 1.59 -5.61 12.64
CA ALA A 166 0.48 -6.20 11.89
C ALA A 166 0.93 -7.35 10.98
N THR A 167 2.11 -7.21 10.35
CA THR A 167 2.70 -8.29 9.53
C THR A 167 3.13 -9.49 10.37
N MET A 168 3.75 -9.23 11.53
CA MET A 168 4.12 -10.29 12.47
C MET A 168 2.88 -11.06 12.96
N THR A 169 1.81 -10.36 13.31
CA THR A 169 0.53 -10.97 13.75
C THR A 169 -0.06 -11.86 12.67
N ARG A 170 -0.11 -11.37 11.44
CA ARG A 170 -0.58 -12.16 10.29
C ARG A 170 0.30 -13.40 10.06
N TRP A 171 1.62 -13.25 10.05
CA TRP A 171 2.53 -14.37 9.84
C TRP A 171 2.49 -15.38 11.00
N ALA A 172 2.28 -14.93 12.23
CA ALA A 172 2.08 -15.83 13.36
C ALA A 172 0.82 -16.69 13.19
N ALA A 173 -0.28 -16.08 12.75
CA ALA A 173 -1.54 -16.79 12.54
C ALA A 173 -1.52 -17.72 11.31
N GLU A 174 -0.99 -17.25 10.18
CA GLU A 174 -1.12 -17.93 8.88
C GLU A 174 0.06 -18.86 8.56
N ALA A 175 1.28 -18.43 8.87
CA ALA A 175 2.48 -19.10 8.40
C ALA A 175 3.23 -19.90 9.49
N VAL A 176 3.09 -19.52 10.76
CA VAL A 176 3.78 -20.18 11.89
C VAL A 176 2.89 -21.20 12.57
N ALA A 177 1.62 -20.89 12.79
CA ALA A 177 0.67 -21.78 13.47
C ALA A 177 0.56 -23.15 12.78
N GLY A 178 0.73 -24.21 13.55
CA GLY A 178 0.65 -25.60 13.04
C GLY A 178 1.83 -26.06 12.18
N THR A 179 2.87 -25.25 12.03
CA THR A 179 4.11 -25.59 11.32
C THR A 179 5.32 -25.56 12.25
N ARG A 180 6.49 -26.00 11.75
CA ARG A 180 7.75 -25.84 12.48
C ARG A 180 8.50 -24.56 12.09
N ARG A 181 7.87 -23.66 11.37
CA ARG A 181 8.44 -22.36 10.97
C ARG A 181 8.51 -21.41 12.17
N ARG A 182 9.36 -20.42 12.08
CA ARG A 182 9.61 -19.44 13.17
C ARG A 182 9.64 -18.05 12.61
N LEU A 183 9.17 -17.09 13.40
CA LEU A 183 9.47 -15.68 13.18
C LEU A 183 10.81 -15.34 13.81
N LEU A 184 11.66 -14.68 13.06
CA LEU A 184 12.89 -14.09 13.53
C LEU A 184 12.82 -12.59 13.38
N LEU A 185 13.09 -11.85 14.46
CA LEU A 185 13.18 -10.41 14.47
C LEU A 185 14.60 -9.98 14.83
N VAL A 186 15.23 -9.19 13.98
CA VAL A 186 16.50 -8.50 14.24
C VAL A 186 16.20 -7.02 14.39
N GLY A 187 16.46 -6.46 15.55
CA GLY A 187 16.44 -5.02 15.78
C GLY A 187 17.85 -4.44 15.63
N LEU A 188 17.93 -3.25 15.06
CA LEU A 188 19.15 -2.47 14.91
C LEU A 188 18.90 -1.06 15.43
N ASP A 189 19.92 -0.45 16.03
CA ASP A 189 19.86 0.90 16.54
C ASP A 189 21.16 1.63 16.18
N VAL A 190 21.06 2.83 15.63
CA VAL A 190 22.22 3.63 15.20
C VAL A 190 22.76 4.38 16.39
N VAL A 191 23.96 4.01 16.82
CA VAL A 191 24.60 4.58 18.01
C VAL A 191 25.02 6.03 17.78
N ALA A 192 24.89 6.88 18.79
CA ALA A 192 25.36 8.27 18.80
C ALA A 192 24.69 9.19 17.75
N MET A 193 23.42 8.92 17.38
CA MET A 193 22.66 9.80 16.48
C MET A 193 22.47 11.20 17.05
N ALA A 194 22.32 11.33 18.38
CA ALA A 194 22.21 12.65 19.02
C ALA A 194 23.49 13.48 18.86
N ASP A 195 24.67 12.85 19.01
CA ASP A 195 25.97 13.52 18.84
C ASP A 195 26.19 13.92 17.37
N LEU A 196 25.81 13.06 16.43
CA LEU A 196 25.84 13.37 15.02
C LEU A 196 24.95 14.56 14.68
N ASN A 197 23.72 14.58 15.16
CA ASN A 197 22.80 15.68 14.94
C ASN A 197 23.29 17.00 15.56
N ALA A 198 23.91 16.93 16.73
CA ALA A 198 24.47 18.09 17.40
C ALA A 198 25.70 18.66 16.67
N SER A 199 26.55 17.80 16.09
CA SER A 199 27.80 18.23 15.41
C SER A 199 27.63 18.58 13.94
N ALA A 200 26.79 17.83 13.20
CA ALA A 200 26.63 17.93 11.75
C ALA A 200 25.21 18.36 11.30
N GLY A 201 24.28 18.55 12.24
CA GLY A 201 22.91 18.95 11.97
C GLY A 201 21.97 17.78 11.61
N PHE A 202 20.66 18.04 11.74
CA PHE A 202 19.62 17.02 11.49
C PHE A 202 19.64 16.47 10.05
N ALA A 203 20.01 17.28 9.07
CA ALA A 203 20.10 16.84 7.68
C ALA A 203 21.13 15.71 7.49
N ALA A 204 22.27 15.75 8.21
CA ALA A 204 23.27 14.70 8.20
C ALA A 204 22.75 13.42 8.84
N GLY A 205 22.02 13.53 9.97
CA GLY A 205 21.35 12.40 10.58
C GLY A 205 20.31 11.74 9.68
N ASP A 206 19.50 12.54 9.01
CA ASP A 206 18.51 12.07 8.02
C ASP A 206 19.17 11.30 6.87
N GLU A 207 20.33 11.75 6.40
CA GLU A 207 21.06 11.07 5.34
C GLU A 207 21.60 9.70 5.80
N VAL A 208 22.12 9.63 7.03
CA VAL A 208 22.53 8.35 7.65
C VAL A 208 21.35 7.40 7.75
N LEU A 209 20.18 7.85 8.23
CA LEU A 209 18.99 7.01 8.34
C LEU A 209 18.49 6.51 7.00
N ARG A 210 18.50 7.36 5.96
CA ARG A 210 18.18 6.93 4.58
C ARG A 210 19.21 5.91 4.06
N GLY A 211 20.48 6.12 4.33
CA GLY A 211 21.55 5.20 3.95
C GLY A 211 21.41 3.81 4.59
N VAL A 212 21.17 3.76 5.90
CA VAL A 212 20.90 2.50 6.62
C VAL A 212 19.69 1.80 6.04
N ALA A 213 18.59 2.51 5.82
CA ALA A 213 17.38 1.96 5.24
C ALA A 213 17.60 1.36 3.85
N ALA A 214 18.33 2.06 2.98
CA ALA A 214 18.65 1.59 1.64
C ALA A 214 19.53 0.33 1.66
N ARG A 215 20.54 0.29 2.53
CA ARG A 215 21.43 -0.87 2.69
C ARG A 215 20.67 -2.08 3.22
N LEU A 216 19.87 -1.93 4.27
CA LEU A 216 19.07 -3.03 4.80
C LEU A 216 18.12 -3.58 3.72
N ARG A 217 17.39 -2.69 3.01
CA ARG A 217 16.48 -3.13 1.93
C ARG A 217 17.20 -3.88 0.81
N GLY A 218 18.39 -3.44 0.42
CA GLY A 218 19.15 -4.05 -0.68
C GLY A 218 19.92 -5.32 -0.32
N THR A 219 20.18 -5.55 1.00
CA THR A 219 21.06 -6.65 1.44
C THR A 219 20.30 -7.80 2.09
N MET A 220 19.13 -7.53 2.69
CA MET A 220 18.37 -8.56 3.36
C MET A 220 17.80 -9.60 2.39
N PRO A 221 17.59 -10.85 2.83
CA PRO A 221 17.04 -11.91 1.96
C PRO A 221 15.68 -11.53 1.36
N ASN A 222 15.40 -12.02 0.16
CA ASN A 222 14.09 -11.86 -0.44
C ASN A 222 13.00 -12.44 0.46
N GLY A 223 11.89 -11.71 0.61
CA GLY A 223 10.79 -12.08 1.50
C GLY A 223 10.97 -11.60 2.94
N SER A 224 12.11 -10.95 3.28
CA SER A 224 12.22 -10.25 4.57
C SER A 224 11.44 -8.94 4.55
N VAL A 225 10.96 -8.54 5.71
CA VAL A 225 10.29 -7.27 5.95
C VAL A 225 11.23 -6.35 6.71
N VAL A 226 11.51 -5.18 6.16
CA VAL A 226 12.38 -4.18 6.80
C VAL A 226 11.52 -2.98 7.23
N ALA A 227 11.64 -2.58 8.48
CA ALA A 227 10.87 -1.51 9.08
C ALA A 227 11.75 -0.53 9.86
N ARG A 228 11.28 0.71 10.01
CA ARG A 228 11.77 1.66 10.99
C ARG A 228 10.86 1.60 12.20
N LEU A 229 11.45 1.36 13.38
CA LEU A 229 10.67 1.21 14.62
C LEU A 229 10.33 2.57 15.21
N ASP A 230 11.37 3.32 15.55
CA ASP A 230 11.26 4.65 16.15
C ASP A 230 12.63 5.35 16.08
N GLY A 231 12.64 6.66 15.85
CA GLY A 231 13.85 7.47 15.83
C GLY A 231 14.96 6.90 14.93
N ASP A 232 15.95 6.29 15.54
CA ASP A 232 17.13 5.70 14.91
C ASP A 232 17.14 4.15 14.94
N ALA A 233 16.01 3.54 15.34
CA ALA A 233 15.86 2.10 15.44
C ALA A 233 15.18 1.50 14.20
N PHE A 234 15.73 0.37 13.73
CA PHE A 234 15.24 -0.41 12.58
C PHE A 234 14.96 -1.85 12.98
N ALA A 235 14.18 -2.55 12.19
CA ALA A 235 13.94 -3.98 12.36
C ALA A 235 13.93 -4.72 11.03
N VAL A 236 14.39 -5.96 11.07
CA VAL A 236 14.30 -6.93 9.98
C VAL A 236 13.53 -8.15 10.49
N LEU A 237 12.39 -8.43 9.88
CA LEU A 237 11.56 -9.59 10.18
C LEU A 237 11.75 -10.64 9.08
N VAL A 238 11.98 -11.87 9.47
CA VAL A 238 12.13 -13.01 8.55
C VAL A 238 11.30 -14.19 9.06
N LEU A 239 10.70 -14.91 8.12
CA LEU A 239 10.08 -16.19 8.39
C LEU A 239 11.09 -17.31 8.09
N LEU A 240 11.63 -17.90 9.14
CA LEU A 240 12.57 -19.02 9.01
C LEU A 240 11.83 -20.29 8.55
N PRO A 241 12.48 -21.13 7.73
CA PRO A 241 11.95 -22.43 7.38
C PRO A 241 11.81 -23.35 8.60
N ALA A 242 11.19 -24.51 8.43
CA ALA A 242 11.10 -25.54 9.46
C ALA A 242 12.47 -26.19 9.69
N VAL A 243 13.21 -25.67 10.65
CA VAL A 243 14.56 -26.13 11.03
C VAL A 243 14.63 -26.49 12.51
N TYR A 244 15.61 -27.30 12.90
CA TYR A 244 15.91 -27.60 14.28
C TYR A 244 16.47 -26.37 15.01
N ASP A 245 16.42 -26.39 16.35
CA ASP A 245 16.76 -25.25 17.19
C ASP A 245 18.19 -24.74 16.95
N ASP A 246 19.18 -25.63 16.86
CA ASP A 246 20.57 -25.27 16.62
C ASP A 246 20.73 -24.50 15.29
N ARG A 247 20.06 -24.99 14.24
CA ARG A 247 20.09 -24.32 12.92
C ARG A 247 19.34 -22.98 12.94
N ALA A 248 18.29 -22.87 13.72
CA ALA A 248 17.60 -21.59 13.91
C ALA A 248 18.51 -20.55 14.59
N VAL A 249 19.29 -20.95 15.60
CA VAL A 249 20.27 -20.08 16.26
C VAL A 249 21.36 -19.62 15.28
N GLU A 250 21.91 -20.53 14.47
CA GLU A 250 22.89 -20.16 13.45
C GLU A 250 22.34 -19.16 12.43
N LEU A 251 21.14 -19.41 11.91
CA LEU A 251 20.48 -18.51 10.94
C LEU A 251 20.18 -17.15 11.56
N THR A 252 19.80 -17.12 12.82
CA THR A 252 19.57 -15.88 13.59
C THR A 252 20.86 -15.06 13.69
N SER A 253 21.97 -15.70 14.08
CA SER A 253 23.27 -15.04 14.17
C SER A 253 23.74 -14.55 12.80
N ALA A 254 23.66 -15.38 11.79
CA ALA A 254 24.05 -15.02 10.41
C ALA A 254 23.24 -13.83 9.87
N LEU A 255 21.91 -13.79 10.12
CA LEU A 255 21.08 -12.67 9.68
C LEU A 255 21.42 -11.38 10.43
N ARG A 256 21.64 -11.46 11.75
CA ARG A 256 22.09 -10.32 12.57
C ARG A 256 23.40 -9.74 12.03
N ASP A 257 24.40 -10.60 11.83
CA ASP A 257 25.73 -10.19 11.38
C ASP A 257 25.66 -9.56 9.98
N ARG A 258 24.88 -10.16 9.09
CA ARG A 258 24.61 -9.60 7.75
C ARG A 258 23.94 -8.23 7.83
N ALA A 259 22.99 -8.03 8.75
CA ALA A 259 22.31 -6.75 8.91
C ALA A 259 23.26 -5.67 9.47
N VAL A 260 24.12 -6.02 10.42
CA VAL A 260 25.14 -5.12 10.96
C VAL A 260 26.17 -4.76 9.90
N GLU A 261 26.68 -5.75 9.15
CA GLU A 261 27.64 -5.54 8.07
C GLU A 261 27.06 -4.68 6.94
N ALA A 262 25.80 -4.86 6.59
CA ALA A 262 25.11 -4.03 5.60
C ALA A 262 25.14 -2.54 5.97
N CYS A 263 25.12 -2.21 7.24
CA CYS A 263 25.15 -0.84 7.74
C CYS A 263 26.59 -0.28 7.89
N ALA A 264 27.62 -1.11 7.72
CA ALA A 264 29.01 -0.66 7.84
C ALA A 264 29.32 0.43 6.81
N GLY A 265 29.98 1.51 7.26
CA GLY A 265 30.40 2.63 6.41
C GLY A 265 29.31 3.61 6.00
N VAL A 266 28.07 3.44 6.45
CA VAL A 266 26.97 4.40 6.16
C VAL A 266 26.97 5.58 7.15
N GLY A 267 27.51 5.37 8.35
CA GLY A 267 27.52 6.39 9.41
C GLY A 267 28.05 5.83 10.73
N PRO A 268 27.50 6.25 11.86
CA PRO A 268 27.87 5.69 13.17
C PRO A 268 27.65 4.18 13.23
N ARG A 269 28.27 3.54 14.22
CA ARG A 269 28.11 2.10 14.45
C ARG A 269 26.65 1.76 14.75
N VAL A 270 26.25 0.57 14.35
CA VAL A 270 24.94 0.02 14.74
C VAL A 270 25.12 -1.06 15.79
N ARG A 271 24.23 -1.10 16.76
CA ARG A 271 24.06 -2.24 17.67
C ARG A 271 22.86 -3.06 17.23
N ALA A 272 22.86 -4.35 17.52
CA ALA A 272 21.78 -5.24 17.12
C ALA A 272 21.36 -6.16 18.26
N ALA A 273 20.07 -6.45 18.31
CA ALA A 273 19.47 -7.45 19.19
C ALA A 273 18.57 -8.37 18.35
N THR A 274 18.39 -9.60 18.80
CA THR A 274 17.57 -10.58 18.09
C THR A 274 16.59 -11.24 19.04
N SER A 275 15.43 -11.60 18.50
CA SER A 275 14.49 -12.51 19.14
C SER A 275 13.91 -13.46 18.09
N ALA A 276 13.68 -14.72 18.46
CA ALA A 276 13.08 -15.72 17.62
C ALA A 276 11.95 -16.45 18.32
N SER A 277 10.86 -16.68 17.63
CA SER A 277 9.73 -17.44 18.15
C SER A 277 10.09 -18.93 18.34
N LEU A 278 9.29 -19.62 19.14
CA LEU A 278 9.31 -21.08 19.18
C LEU A 278 8.84 -21.68 17.86
N ALA A 279 9.18 -22.93 17.60
CA ALA A 279 8.73 -23.64 16.43
C ALA A 279 7.20 -23.80 16.46
N GLY A 280 6.52 -23.25 15.48
CA GLY A 280 5.06 -23.35 15.34
C GLY A 280 4.25 -22.47 16.30
N TRP A 281 4.91 -21.57 17.05
CA TRP A 281 4.25 -20.61 17.92
C TRP A 281 5.01 -19.29 17.96
N ALA A 282 4.32 -18.19 17.81
CA ALA A 282 4.91 -16.84 17.87
C ALA A 282 3.98 -15.87 18.58
N ASP A 283 4.54 -15.09 19.48
CA ASP A 283 3.91 -13.91 20.08
C ASP A 283 4.62 -12.66 19.55
N PRO A 284 3.97 -11.88 18.66
CA PRO A 284 4.56 -10.68 18.07
C PRO A 284 5.00 -9.61 19.07
N ASP A 285 4.18 -9.38 20.10
CA ASP A 285 4.47 -8.35 21.11
C ASP A 285 5.67 -8.75 21.98
N LEU A 286 5.75 -10.02 22.35
CA LEU A 286 6.88 -10.55 23.10
C LEU A 286 8.19 -10.44 22.31
N LEU A 287 8.18 -10.85 21.03
CA LEU A 287 9.36 -10.74 20.17
C LEU A 287 9.87 -9.30 20.05
N LEU A 288 8.96 -8.36 19.84
CA LEU A 288 9.31 -6.95 19.72
C LEU A 288 9.84 -6.39 21.03
N MET A 289 9.20 -6.71 22.15
CA MET A 289 9.64 -6.31 23.49
C MET A 289 11.03 -6.84 23.84
N GLU A 290 11.34 -8.10 23.48
CA GLU A 290 12.65 -8.71 23.71
C GLU A 290 13.75 -8.01 22.91
N VAL A 291 13.50 -7.72 21.64
CA VAL A 291 14.42 -6.97 20.78
C VAL A 291 14.65 -5.56 21.33
N GLU A 292 13.61 -4.82 21.65
CA GLU A 292 13.73 -3.47 22.21
C GLU A 292 14.49 -3.47 23.56
N ARG A 293 14.25 -4.49 24.40
CA ARG A 293 15.02 -4.66 25.65
C ARG A 293 16.49 -4.95 25.35
N GLY A 294 16.79 -5.84 24.41
CA GLY A 294 18.15 -6.16 23.99
C GLY A 294 18.91 -4.95 23.48
N LEU A 295 18.28 -4.11 22.67
CA LEU A 295 18.87 -2.85 22.17
C LEU A 295 19.20 -1.88 23.32
N ARG A 296 18.35 -1.77 24.34
CA ARG A 296 18.60 -0.92 25.51
C ARG A 296 19.69 -1.46 26.45
N SER A 297 19.82 -2.79 26.53
CA SER A 297 20.69 -3.44 27.48
C SER A 297 22.14 -3.64 27.02
N THR A 298 22.42 -3.42 25.73
CA THR A 298 23.76 -3.62 25.15
C THR A 298 24.63 -2.40 25.45
N PRO A 299 25.64 -2.52 26.34
CA PRO A 299 26.56 -1.41 26.70
C PRO A 299 27.35 -0.96 25.47
N HIS A 300 27.75 0.32 25.44
CA HIS A 300 28.66 0.86 24.44
C HIS A 300 30.01 0.11 24.52
N GLY A 301 30.21 -0.87 23.61
CA GLY A 301 31.53 -1.53 23.48
C GLY A 301 31.62 -3.03 23.79
N SER A 302 30.55 -3.71 24.16
CA SER A 302 30.57 -5.17 24.41
C SER A 302 30.20 -6.00 23.19
N PRO A 303 30.77 -7.20 22.98
CA PRO A 303 30.33 -8.13 21.94
C PRO A 303 28.88 -8.59 22.22
N PRO A 304 28.14 -8.99 21.19
CA PRO A 304 26.70 -9.25 21.28
C PRO A 304 26.36 -10.38 22.22
N ALA A 305 25.40 -10.14 23.13
CA ALA A 305 24.82 -11.19 23.96
C ALA A 305 24.00 -12.13 23.09
N THR A 306 24.38 -13.40 23.09
CA THR A 306 23.58 -14.48 22.48
C THR A 306 22.32 -14.65 23.31
N GLY A 307 21.15 -14.34 22.75
CA GLY A 307 19.87 -14.53 23.44
C GLY A 307 19.68 -16.01 23.79
N GLN A 308 19.65 -16.32 25.08
CA GLN A 308 19.30 -17.64 25.59
C GLN A 308 17.81 -17.87 25.27
N LEU A 309 17.52 -18.95 24.55
CA LEU A 309 16.17 -19.51 24.47
C LEU A 309 15.68 -19.82 25.88
N PRO A 310 14.43 -19.49 26.24
CA PRO A 310 13.92 -19.80 27.58
C PRO A 310 13.97 -21.30 27.81
N ALA A 311 14.61 -21.69 28.91
CA ALA A 311 14.71 -23.07 29.37
C ALA A 311 13.30 -23.65 29.58
N ARG A 312 13.05 -24.85 29.09
CA ARG A 312 11.84 -25.61 29.35
C ARG A 312 11.68 -25.82 30.86
N GLY A 313 10.64 -25.20 31.42
CA GLY A 313 10.11 -25.67 32.71
C GLY A 313 9.46 -27.03 32.49
N HIS A 314 9.84 -27.96 33.33
CA HIS A 314 9.26 -29.32 33.39
C HIS A 314 7.80 -29.29 33.80
#